data_a17c9848c1fce287f2f328b4d2111bee
#
_entry.id   a17c9848c1fce287f2f328b4d2111bee
#
_cell.length_a   1.000
_cell.length_b   1.000
_cell.length_c   1.000
_cell.angle_alpha   90.00
_cell.angle_beta   90.00
_cell.angle_gamma   90.00
#
_symmetry.space_group_name_H-M   'P 1'
#
loop_
_entity.id
_entity.type
_entity.pdbx_description
1 polymer ?
#
loop_
_entity_poly.entity_id
_entity_poly.type
_entity_poly.pdbx_seq_one_letter_code
_entity_poly.pdbx_strand_id
1 'polypeptide(L)'
;MPKQPKYKHYIWELPVRICHWANVFAIVILAVTGLFIGHPYNIGGSASDFGMGWIRFVHFTAAYILAVSVASRVFWSLVGNKYAGWREFFPFATVSGREKMVRMLRYYMFIDKKVPETFGHNPMATTAYVILFGLYVLMILTGFALYAQHDPDGLMYKALGFMYMTFSSQGMRLVHHFGLWLIAGFIINHVYSAVLMDIKEHDGEISSIFSGFKYRIKKPE
;
A
#
# COMPACT_ATOMS: atom_id res chain seq x y z
N MET A 1 -37.06 -14.70 0.32
CA MET A 1 -36.40 -15.21 -0.91
C MET A 1 -35.34 -16.21 -0.51
N PRO A 2 -35.22 -17.40 -1.13
CA PRO A 2 -34.16 -18.36 -0.81
C PRO A 2 -32.80 -17.72 -1.09
N LYS A 3 -31.86 -17.82 -0.13
CA LYS A 3 -30.50 -17.33 -0.30
C LYS A 3 -29.85 -18.13 -1.42
N GLN A 4 -29.41 -17.44 -2.48
CA GLN A 4 -28.67 -18.10 -3.57
C GLN A 4 -27.37 -18.70 -3.01
N PRO A 5 -26.95 -19.89 -3.47
CA PRO A 5 -25.74 -20.53 -2.99
C PRO A 5 -24.51 -19.68 -3.35
N LYS A 6 -23.64 -19.43 -2.37
CA LYS A 6 -22.37 -18.76 -2.57
C LYS A 6 -21.26 -19.79 -2.76
N TYR A 7 -20.42 -19.57 -3.76
CA TYR A 7 -19.27 -20.43 -4.08
C TYR A 7 -17.98 -19.77 -3.57
N LYS A 8 -17.04 -20.62 -3.13
CA LYS A 8 -15.75 -20.22 -2.62
C LYS A 8 -14.77 -20.03 -3.78
N HIS A 9 -14.17 -18.84 -3.89
CA HIS A 9 -13.18 -18.49 -4.93
C HIS A 9 -11.85 -18.15 -4.29
N TYR A 10 -10.75 -18.76 -4.78
CA TYR A 10 -9.40 -18.40 -4.36
C TYR A 10 -8.95 -17.13 -5.13
N ILE A 11 -8.85 -16.02 -4.43
CA ILE A 11 -8.55 -14.70 -5.02
C ILE A 11 -7.13 -14.28 -4.67
N TRP A 12 -6.77 -14.32 -3.38
CA TRP A 12 -5.50 -13.82 -2.89
C TRP A 12 -4.50 -14.94 -2.63
N GLU A 13 -3.49 -15.04 -3.48
CA GLU A 13 -2.40 -15.98 -3.32
C GLU A 13 -1.56 -15.66 -2.08
N LEU A 14 -0.89 -16.66 -1.55
CA LEU A 14 -0.09 -16.53 -0.33
C LEU A 14 0.94 -15.39 -0.39
N PRO A 15 1.73 -15.20 -1.48
CA PRO A 15 2.68 -14.08 -1.56
C PRO A 15 1.99 -12.70 -1.48
N VAL A 16 0.81 -12.53 -2.08
CA VAL A 16 0.04 -11.28 -1.98
C VAL A 16 -0.32 -10.97 -0.54
N ARG A 17 -0.78 -11.97 0.21
CA ARG A 17 -1.16 -11.85 1.62
C ARG A 17 0.04 -11.57 2.52
N ILE A 18 1.16 -12.25 2.29
CA ILE A 18 2.42 -11.99 3.02
C ILE A 18 2.90 -10.56 2.78
N CYS A 19 2.97 -10.12 1.51
CA CYS A 19 3.36 -8.74 1.19
C CYS A 19 2.40 -7.71 1.80
N HIS A 20 1.08 -7.97 1.81
CA HIS A 20 0.11 -7.08 2.43
C HIS A 20 0.41 -6.90 3.93
N TRP A 21 0.55 -7.99 4.69
CA TRP A 21 0.78 -7.90 6.12
C TRP A 21 2.17 -7.38 6.46
N ALA A 22 3.20 -7.74 5.68
CA ALA A 22 4.53 -7.16 5.82
C ALA A 22 4.50 -5.63 5.65
N ASN A 23 3.76 -5.13 4.64
CA ASN A 23 3.58 -3.70 4.44
C ASN A 23 2.81 -3.05 5.60
N VAL A 24 1.73 -3.67 6.11
CA VAL A 24 0.96 -3.14 7.25
C VAL A 24 1.88 -2.93 8.45
N PHE A 25 2.63 -3.96 8.87
CA PHE A 25 3.52 -3.86 10.01
C PHE A 25 4.67 -2.88 9.77
N ALA A 26 5.30 -2.94 8.59
CA ALA A 26 6.39 -2.03 8.26
C ALA A 26 5.93 -0.57 8.28
N ILE A 27 4.77 -0.25 7.71
CA ILE A 27 4.24 1.12 7.65
C ILE A 27 3.91 1.65 9.05
N VAL A 28 3.31 0.83 9.93
CA VAL A 28 3.04 1.23 11.31
C VAL A 28 4.34 1.55 12.03
N ILE A 29 5.34 0.68 11.93
CA ILE A 29 6.66 0.90 12.54
C ILE A 29 7.32 2.16 11.97
N LEU A 30 7.31 2.32 10.64
CA LEU A 30 7.90 3.49 9.96
C LEU A 30 7.21 4.79 10.35
N ALA A 31 5.87 4.78 10.47
CA ALA A 31 5.11 5.96 10.88
C ALA A 31 5.48 6.40 12.30
N VAL A 32 5.44 5.47 13.26
CA VAL A 32 5.75 5.76 14.67
C VAL A 32 7.20 6.24 14.83
N THR A 33 8.15 5.47 14.28
CA THR A 33 9.57 5.82 14.38
C THR A 33 9.93 7.07 13.59
N GLY A 34 9.31 7.28 12.42
CA GLY A 34 9.52 8.46 11.58
C GLY A 34 9.02 9.74 12.22
N LEU A 35 7.84 9.73 12.86
CA LEU A 35 7.34 10.86 13.63
C LEU A 35 8.27 11.18 14.81
N PHE A 36 8.79 10.17 15.48
CA PHE A 36 9.76 10.38 16.57
C PHE A 36 11.10 10.95 16.07
N ILE A 37 11.60 10.47 14.92
CA ILE A 37 12.83 11.02 14.30
C ILE A 37 12.65 12.48 13.89
N GLY A 38 11.46 12.82 13.37
CA GLY A 38 11.13 14.17 12.94
C GLY A 38 10.93 15.16 14.10
N HIS A 39 10.38 14.69 15.21
CA HIS A 39 10.09 15.49 16.41
C HIS A 39 10.49 14.70 17.66
N PRO A 40 11.77 14.67 18.01
CA PRO A 40 12.24 13.89 19.16
C PRO A 40 11.72 14.49 20.46
N TYR A 41 11.00 13.67 21.23
CA TYR A 41 10.61 14.00 22.59
C TYR A 41 11.67 13.50 23.57
N ASN A 42 11.93 14.26 24.66
CA ASN A 42 12.73 13.75 25.75
C ASN A 42 11.96 12.61 26.46
N ILE A 43 12.33 11.38 26.24
CA ILE A 43 11.76 10.20 26.90
C ILE A 43 12.44 9.94 28.26
N GLY A 44 13.06 10.95 28.88
CA GLY A 44 13.70 10.82 30.19
C GLY A 44 14.72 9.69 30.23
N GLY A 45 15.90 9.92 29.72
CA GLY A 45 17.01 8.99 29.74
C GLY A 45 18.31 9.73 30.04
N SER A 46 19.36 9.04 30.44
CA SER A 46 20.68 9.62 30.59
C SER A 46 21.28 9.95 29.20
N ALA A 47 22.20 10.87 29.11
CA ALA A 47 22.92 11.21 27.86
C ALA A 47 23.67 9.99 27.26
N SER A 48 23.85 8.92 28.05
CA SER A 48 24.46 7.66 27.63
C SER A 48 23.46 6.70 26.94
N ASP A 49 22.17 6.98 26.97
CA ASP A 49 21.16 6.10 26.37
C ASP A 49 21.09 6.34 24.85
N PHE A 50 21.49 5.31 24.10
CA PHE A 50 21.51 5.34 22.62
C PHE A 50 20.10 5.19 22.02
N GLY A 51 19.08 5.80 22.67
CA GLY A 51 17.66 5.63 22.30
C GLY A 51 17.35 6.06 20.87
N MET A 52 17.84 7.23 20.44
CA MET A 52 17.65 7.72 19.05
C MET A 52 18.32 6.80 18.02
N GLY A 53 19.45 6.20 18.36
CA GLY A 53 20.14 5.22 17.50
C GLY A 53 19.30 3.98 17.28
N TRP A 54 18.69 3.44 18.35
CA TRP A 54 17.77 2.30 18.25
C TRP A 54 16.53 2.62 17.42
N ILE A 55 15.92 3.80 17.60
CA ILE A 55 14.76 4.21 16.82
C ILE A 55 15.10 4.31 15.34
N ARG A 56 16.26 4.90 14.98
CA ARG A 56 16.74 4.95 13.60
C ARG A 56 17.02 3.55 13.05
N PHE A 57 17.62 2.68 13.83
CA PHE A 57 17.88 1.29 13.44
C PHE A 57 16.58 0.55 13.10
N VAL A 58 15.56 0.66 13.96
CA VAL A 58 14.23 0.05 13.73
C VAL A 58 13.58 0.65 12.49
N HIS A 59 13.65 1.98 12.31
CA HIS A 59 13.12 2.66 11.13
C HIS A 59 13.75 2.13 9.84
N PHE A 60 15.07 2.07 9.78
CA PHE A 60 15.77 1.62 8.59
C PHE A 60 15.53 0.12 8.31
N THR A 61 15.50 -0.71 9.35
CA THR A 61 15.16 -2.14 9.19
C THR A 61 13.75 -2.30 8.60
N ALA A 62 12.76 -1.57 9.12
CA ALA A 62 11.41 -1.59 8.57
C ALA A 62 11.35 -1.03 7.14
N ALA A 63 12.19 -0.04 6.79
CA ALA A 63 12.28 0.49 5.43
C ALA A 63 12.80 -0.55 4.42
N TYR A 64 13.80 -1.35 4.81
CA TYR A 64 14.26 -2.46 3.98
C TYR A 64 13.19 -3.54 3.81
N ILE A 65 12.45 -3.88 4.89
CA ILE A 65 11.33 -4.84 4.81
C ILE A 65 10.28 -4.31 3.83
N LEU A 66 9.90 -3.05 3.93
CA LEU A 66 8.94 -2.43 3.00
C LEU A 66 9.45 -2.47 1.55
N ALA A 67 10.72 -2.12 1.32
CA ALA A 67 11.31 -2.10 -0.02
C ALA A 67 11.31 -3.50 -0.66
N VAL A 68 11.73 -4.53 0.09
CA VAL A 68 11.72 -5.93 -0.37
C VAL A 68 10.29 -6.41 -0.63
N SER A 69 9.36 -6.08 0.26
CA SER A 69 7.95 -6.45 0.11
C SER A 69 7.30 -5.80 -1.12
N VAL A 70 7.55 -4.51 -1.36
CA VAL A 70 7.07 -3.80 -2.55
C VAL A 70 7.66 -4.40 -3.82
N ALA A 71 8.98 -4.66 -3.86
CA ALA A 71 9.64 -5.31 -4.99
C ALA A 71 9.07 -6.72 -5.25
N SER A 72 8.87 -7.51 -4.20
CA SER A 72 8.24 -8.84 -4.27
C SER A 72 6.82 -8.77 -4.81
N ARG A 73 6.03 -7.77 -4.40
CA ARG A 73 4.66 -7.58 -4.89
C ARG A 73 4.63 -7.16 -6.36
N VAL A 74 5.56 -6.32 -6.80
CA VAL A 74 5.72 -5.96 -8.22
C VAL A 74 6.09 -7.20 -9.02
N PHE A 75 7.08 -7.98 -8.57
CA PHE A 75 7.43 -9.24 -9.22
C PHE A 75 6.23 -10.20 -9.31
N TRP A 76 5.47 -10.34 -8.21
CA TRP A 76 4.29 -11.21 -8.20
C TRP A 76 3.17 -10.74 -9.13
N SER A 77 3.14 -9.46 -9.47
CA SER A 77 2.20 -8.95 -10.47
C SER A 77 2.45 -9.47 -11.90
N LEU A 78 3.64 -9.98 -12.16
CA LEU A 78 4.02 -10.53 -13.46
C LEU A 78 3.74 -12.05 -13.56
N VAL A 79 3.80 -12.77 -12.45
CA VAL A 79 3.73 -14.25 -12.42
C VAL A 79 2.51 -14.79 -11.67
N GLY A 80 1.81 -13.97 -10.91
CA GLY A 80 0.66 -14.34 -10.10
C GLY A 80 -0.62 -14.60 -10.91
N ASN A 81 -1.67 -15.00 -10.20
CA ASN A 81 -2.96 -15.26 -10.81
C ASN A 81 -3.62 -14.02 -11.42
N LYS A 82 -4.74 -14.20 -12.16
CA LYS A 82 -5.45 -13.11 -12.84
C LYS A 82 -5.83 -11.94 -11.92
N TYR A 83 -6.08 -12.19 -10.61
CA TYR A 83 -6.46 -11.16 -9.64
C TYR A 83 -5.27 -10.40 -9.05
N ALA A 84 -4.08 -11.02 -9.05
CA ALA A 84 -2.83 -10.42 -8.60
C ALA A 84 -2.07 -9.73 -9.74
N GLY A 85 -2.44 -10.01 -10.99
CA GLY A 85 -1.72 -9.60 -12.20
C GLY A 85 -1.74 -8.09 -12.45
N TRP A 86 -0.69 -7.57 -13.07
CA TRP A 86 -0.51 -6.14 -13.36
C TRP A 86 -1.67 -5.52 -14.17
N ARG A 87 -2.35 -6.30 -15.03
CA ARG A 87 -3.48 -5.83 -15.83
C ARG A 87 -4.67 -5.38 -14.99
N GLU A 88 -4.86 -5.99 -13.82
CA GLU A 88 -5.90 -5.59 -12.87
C GLU A 88 -5.63 -4.21 -12.26
N PHE A 89 -4.36 -3.78 -12.21
CA PHE A 89 -3.99 -2.46 -11.68
C PHE A 89 -4.18 -1.32 -12.70
N PHE A 90 -4.35 -1.65 -13.97
CA PHE A 90 -4.55 -0.64 -15.03
C PHE A 90 -5.90 -0.82 -15.75
N PRO A 91 -7.05 -0.66 -15.06
CA PRO A 91 -8.38 -0.87 -15.64
C PRO A 91 -8.65 0.07 -16.82
N PHE A 92 -8.03 1.25 -16.85
CA PHE A 92 -8.14 2.22 -17.93
C PHE A 92 -7.45 1.75 -19.23
N ALA A 93 -6.59 0.76 -19.20
CA ALA A 93 -5.90 0.24 -20.38
C ALA A 93 -6.82 -0.60 -21.29
N THR A 94 -7.96 -1.07 -20.78
CA THR A 94 -8.92 -1.87 -21.57
C THR A 94 -10.26 -1.18 -21.72
N VAL A 95 -11.01 -1.45 -22.82
CA VAL A 95 -12.36 -0.90 -23.03
C VAL A 95 -13.30 -1.32 -21.91
N SER A 96 -13.32 -2.61 -21.58
CA SER A 96 -14.15 -3.15 -20.50
C SER A 96 -13.80 -2.55 -19.13
N GLY A 97 -12.51 -2.30 -18.86
CA GLY A 97 -12.07 -1.66 -17.60
C GLY A 97 -12.54 -0.20 -17.51
N ARG A 98 -12.44 0.55 -18.60
CA ARG A 98 -12.94 1.94 -18.65
C ARG A 98 -14.45 2.01 -18.42
N GLU A 99 -15.23 1.11 -19.03
CA GLU A 99 -16.68 1.04 -18.82
C GLU A 99 -17.03 0.72 -17.36
N LYS A 100 -16.33 -0.24 -16.74
CA LYS A 100 -16.50 -0.57 -15.30
C LYS A 100 -16.17 0.62 -14.42
N MET A 101 -15.09 1.35 -14.75
CA MET A 101 -14.67 2.53 -14.00
C MET A 101 -15.70 3.66 -14.11
N VAL A 102 -16.24 3.94 -15.31
CA VAL A 102 -17.29 4.93 -15.50
C VAL A 102 -18.57 4.55 -14.73
N ARG A 103 -19.00 3.28 -14.78
CA ARG A 103 -20.16 2.82 -13.99
C ARG A 103 -19.93 2.98 -12.49
N MET A 104 -18.73 2.66 -11.99
CA MET A 104 -18.38 2.82 -10.58
C MET A 104 -18.37 4.30 -10.18
N LEU A 105 -17.80 5.19 -11.04
CA LEU A 105 -17.83 6.63 -10.81
C LEU A 105 -19.26 7.17 -10.73
N ARG A 106 -20.12 6.77 -11.68
CA ARG A 106 -21.55 7.15 -11.64
C ARG A 106 -22.26 6.68 -10.37
N TYR A 107 -21.92 5.49 -9.87
CA TYR A 107 -22.43 5.02 -8.58
C TYR A 107 -21.96 5.91 -7.42
N TYR A 108 -20.68 6.28 -7.35
CA TYR A 108 -20.19 7.17 -6.30
C TYR A 108 -20.71 8.62 -6.41
N MET A 109 -21.08 9.04 -7.61
CA MET A 109 -21.77 10.32 -7.85
C MET A 109 -23.28 10.24 -7.59
N PHE A 110 -23.79 9.14 -7.06
CA PHE A 110 -25.21 8.87 -6.78
C PHE A 110 -26.13 8.92 -8.02
N ILE A 111 -25.56 8.79 -9.23
CA ILE A 111 -26.32 8.72 -10.49
C ILE A 111 -26.94 7.32 -10.63
N ASP A 112 -26.14 6.27 -10.40
CA ASP A 112 -26.56 4.89 -10.46
C ASP A 112 -26.85 4.35 -9.05
N LYS A 113 -28.03 3.71 -8.84
CA LYS A 113 -28.44 3.20 -7.52
C LYS A 113 -27.88 1.81 -7.18
N LYS A 114 -27.41 1.06 -8.18
CA LYS A 114 -26.87 -0.29 -8.00
C LYS A 114 -25.36 -0.29 -8.03
N VAL A 115 -24.74 -0.96 -7.04
CA VAL A 115 -23.30 -1.20 -7.05
C VAL A 115 -22.97 -2.08 -8.26
N PRO A 116 -22.04 -1.69 -9.15
CA PRO A 116 -21.56 -2.54 -10.23
C PRO A 116 -20.86 -3.79 -9.65
N GLU A 117 -21.26 -4.98 -10.11
CA GLU A 117 -20.61 -6.21 -9.69
C GLU A 117 -19.16 -6.22 -10.17
N THR A 118 -18.22 -6.41 -9.25
CA THR A 118 -16.79 -6.54 -9.55
C THR A 118 -16.26 -7.86 -8.99
N PHE A 119 -15.59 -8.64 -9.85
CA PHE A 119 -14.79 -9.78 -9.43
C PHE A 119 -13.35 -9.29 -9.19
N GLY A 120 -12.79 -9.55 -8.01
CA GLY A 120 -11.47 -9.04 -7.65
C GLY A 120 -11.52 -7.61 -7.09
N HIS A 121 -10.72 -6.72 -7.65
CA HIS A 121 -10.65 -5.33 -7.21
C HIS A 121 -11.75 -4.44 -7.85
N ASN A 122 -12.27 -3.52 -7.06
CA ASN A 122 -13.05 -2.39 -7.58
C ASN A 122 -12.12 -1.48 -8.43
N PRO A 123 -12.49 -1.09 -9.67
CA PRO A 123 -11.65 -0.25 -10.52
C PRO A 123 -11.20 1.07 -9.89
N MET A 124 -12.02 1.69 -9.04
CA MET A 124 -11.63 2.90 -8.31
C MET A 124 -10.59 2.57 -7.22
N ALA A 125 -10.78 1.48 -6.48
CA ALA A 125 -9.82 1.02 -5.49
C ALA A 125 -8.47 0.66 -6.15
N THR A 126 -8.50 0.04 -7.33
CA THR A 126 -7.30 -0.29 -8.10
C THR A 126 -6.49 0.95 -8.47
N THR A 127 -7.17 2.01 -8.94
CA THR A 127 -6.50 3.29 -9.24
C THR A 127 -5.83 3.88 -7.99
N ALA A 128 -6.53 3.84 -6.84
CA ALA A 128 -5.96 4.29 -5.57
C ALA A 128 -4.75 3.44 -5.15
N TYR A 129 -4.75 2.13 -5.43
CA TYR A 129 -3.59 1.27 -5.16
C TYR A 129 -2.38 1.60 -6.06
N VAL A 130 -2.58 1.95 -7.33
CA VAL A 130 -1.49 2.40 -8.21
C VAL A 130 -0.85 3.67 -7.64
N ILE A 131 -1.66 4.63 -7.20
CA ILE A 131 -1.17 5.85 -6.56
C ILE A 131 -0.40 5.51 -5.27
N LEU A 132 -0.93 4.60 -4.44
CA LEU A 132 -0.26 4.14 -3.23
C LEU A 132 1.10 3.49 -3.52
N PHE A 133 1.18 2.63 -4.55
CA PHE A 133 2.46 2.04 -4.96
C PHE A 133 3.45 3.11 -5.43
N GLY A 134 2.99 4.13 -6.15
CA GLY A 134 3.81 5.31 -6.49
C GLY A 134 4.32 6.03 -5.25
N LEU A 135 3.47 6.20 -4.23
CA LEU A 135 3.86 6.78 -2.94
C LEU A 135 4.87 5.88 -2.20
N TYR A 136 4.73 4.57 -2.23
CA TYR A 136 5.73 3.66 -1.63
C TYR A 136 7.09 3.81 -2.29
N VAL A 137 7.14 3.85 -3.63
CA VAL A 137 8.39 4.07 -4.37
C VAL A 137 9.00 5.43 -4.00
N LEU A 138 8.20 6.48 -3.95
CA LEU A 138 8.65 7.82 -3.54
C LEU A 138 9.22 7.81 -2.11
N MET A 139 8.52 7.17 -1.16
CA MET A 139 8.96 7.06 0.23
C MET A 139 10.26 6.27 0.37
N ILE A 140 10.39 5.17 -0.36
CA ILE A 140 11.60 4.34 -0.39
C ILE A 140 12.77 5.15 -0.95
N LEU A 141 12.59 5.79 -2.10
CA LEU A 141 13.67 6.56 -2.75
C LEU A 141 14.10 7.74 -1.89
N THR A 142 13.15 8.54 -1.40
CA THR A 142 13.46 9.71 -0.55
C THR A 142 14.07 9.28 0.78
N GLY A 143 13.56 8.21 1.40
CA GLY A 143 14.09 7.66 2.64
C GLY A 143 15.52 7.16 2.50
N PHE A 144 15.82 6.36 1.46
CA PHE A 144 17.17 5.89 1.20
C PHE A 144 18.12 7.01 0.75
N ALA A 145 17.64 8.02 0.03
CA ALA A 145 18.44 9.20 -0.27
C ALA A 145 18.83 9.94 1.01
N LEU A 146 17.88 10.19 1.93
CA LEU A 146 18.16 10.79 3.23
C LEU A 146 19.11 9.97 4.07
N TYR A 147 18.96 8.65 4.07
CA TYR A 147 19.88 7.73 4.75
C TYR A 147 21.27 7.79 4.16
N ALA A 148 21.43 7.87 2.85
CA ALA A 148 22.70 7.88 2.15
C ALA A 148 23.59 9.09 2.47
N GLN A 149 23.02 10.19 3.03
CA GLN A 149 23.80 11.38 3.41
C GLN A 149 24.87 11.13 4.47
N HIS A 150 24.77 10.04 5.25
CA HIS A 150 25.77 9.71 6.26
C HIS A 150 27.09 9.18 5.67
N ASP A 151 27.05 8.69 4.43
CA ASP A 151 28.21 8.15 3.71
C ASP A 151 28.21 8.64 2.24
N PRO A 152 28.73 9.85 1.97
CA PRO A 152 28.74 10.45 0.63
C PRO A 152 29.57 9.67 -0.40
N ASP A 153 30.54 8.88 0.03
CA ASP A 153 31.38 8.04 -0.83
C ASP A 153 30.78 6.65 -1.07
N GLY A 154 29.75 6.30 -0.32
CA GLY A 154 29.09 5.01 -0.36
C GLY A 154 28.29 4.76 -1.63
N LEU A 155 28.05 3.47 -1.92
CA LEU A 155 27.32 3.03 -3.11
C LEU A 155 25.90 3.62 -3.17
N MET A 156 25.21 3.73 -2.04
CA MET A 156 23.83 4.23 -1.98
C MET A 156 23.78 5.72 -2.34
N TYR A 157 24.75 6.52 -1.88
CA TYR A 157 24.82 7.94 -2.27
C TYR A 157 25.15 8.09 -3.75
N LYS A 158 26.06 7.27 -4.31
CA LYS A 158 26.35 7.25 -5.74
C LYS A 158 25.12 6.93 -6.58
N ALA A 159 24.24 6.03 -6.09
CA ALA A 159 23.01 5.64 -6.78
C ALA A 159 21.88 6.69 -6.67
N LEU A 160 21.74 7.37 -5.54
CA LEU A 160 20.60 8.24 -5.24
C LEU A 160 20.96 9.72 -5.09
N GLY A 161 22.26 10.06 -5.08
CA GLY A 161 22.74 11.43 -4.89
C GLY A 161 22.27 12.43 -5.97
N PHE A 162 21.90 11.93 -7.16
CA PHE A 162 21.30 12.76 -8.21
C PHE A 162 20.02 13.45 -7.75
N MET A 163 19.30 12.91 -6.79
CA MET A 163 18.08 13.51 -6.24
C MET A 163 18.37 14.84 -5.57
N TYR A 164 19.59 15.05 -5.05
CA TYR A 164 20.04 16.31 -4.45
C TYR A 164 20.38 17.41 -5.48
N MET A 165 20.45 17.06 -6.75
CA MET A 165 20.53 18.04 -7.83
C MET A 165 19.19 18.76 -8.05
N THR A 166 18.07 18.08 -7.72
CA THR A 166 16.71 18.61 -7.91
C THR A 166 16.10 19.11 -6.59
N PHE A 167 16.36 18.42 -5.49
CA PHE A 167 15.80 18.72 -4.19
C PHE A 167 16.89 19.00 -3.18
N SER A 168 16.75 20.07 -2.39
CA SER A 168 17.57 20.25 -1.21
C SER A 168 17.30 19.16 -0.17
N SER A 169 18.23 18.94 0.77
CA SER A 169 18.03 18.00 1.88
C SER A 169 16.74 18.30 2.68
N GLN A 170 16.40 19.56 2.88
CA GLN A 170 15.18 19.97 3.56
C GLN A 170 13.93 19.70 2.70
N GLY A 171 14.00 19.96 1.39
CA GLY A 171 12.93 19.62 0.46
C GLY A 171 12.65 18.12 0.43
N MET A 172 13.72 17.30 0.43
CA MET A 172 13.61 15.83 0.48
C MET A 172 12.90 15.37 1.78
N ARG A 173 13.26 15.96 2.93
CA ARG A 173 12.60 15.69 4.22
C ARG A 173 11.14 16.09 4.19
N LEU A 174 10.81 17.25 3.63
CA LEU A 174 9.44 17.73 3.48
C LEU A 174 8.60 16.73 2.65
N VAL A 175 9.10 16.31 1.48
CA VAL A 175 8.42 15.34 0.62
C VAL A 175 8.22 14.01 1.35
N HIS A 176 9.25 13.51 2.05
CA HIS A 176 9.18 12.27 2.81
C HIS A 176 8.14 12.35 3.94
N HIS A 177 8.13 13.42 4.75
CA HIS A 177 7.13 13.59 5.80
C HIS A 177 5.72 13.81 5.25
N PHE A 178 5.57 14.55 4.14
CA PHE A 178 4.28 14.75 3.52
C PHE A 178 3.69 13.43 2.99
N GLY A 179 4.55 12.58 2.41
CA GLY A 179 4.17 11.25 1.95
C GLY A 179 3.58 10.37 3.07
N LEU A 180 4.08 10.50 4.31
CA LEU A 180 3.50 9.81 5.47
C LEU A 180 2.02 10.16 5.66
N TRP A 181 1.66 11.45 5.59
CA TRP A 181 0.28 11.90 5.78
C TRP A 181 -0.64 11.42 4.65
N LEU A 182 -0.15 11.38 3.42
CA LEU A 182 -0.90 10.82 2.28
C LEU A 182 -1.16 9.32 2.46
N ILE A 183 -0.16 8.56 2.92
CA ILE A 183 -0.31 7.13 3.22
C ILE A 183 -1.29 6.93 4.38
N ALA A 184 -1.19 7.74 5.44
CA ALA A 184 -2.12 7.66 6.58
C ALA A 184 -3.57 7.92 6.16
N GLY A 185 -3.80 8.95 5.35
CA GLY A 185 -5.12 9.23 4.78
C GLY A 185 -5.66 8.07 3.92
N PHE A 186 -4.78 7.47 3.09
CA PHE A 186 -5.13 6.28 2.32
C PHE A 186 -5.52 5.11 3.24
N ILE A 187 -4.75 4.83 4.30
CA ILE A 187 -5.02 3.71 5.22
C ILE A 187 -6.39 3.88 5.89
N ILE A 188 -6.71 5.08 6.37
CA ILE A 188 -8.02 5.37 6.99
C ILE A 188 -9.15 5.06 6.00
N ASN A 189 -9.04 5.59 4.78
CA ASN A 189 -10.04 5.34 3.74
C ASN A 189 -10.11 3.85 3.34
N HIS A 190 -8.96 3.17 3.25
CA HIS A 190 -8.87 1.76 2.87
C HIS A 190 -9.57 0.87 3.91
N VAL A 191 -9.26 1.05 5.19
CA VAL A 191 -9.88 0.27 6.28
C VAL A 191 -11.37 0.53 6.35
N TYR A 192 -11.80 1.80 6.28
CA TYR A 192 -13.21 2.16 6.24
C TYR A 192 -13.93 1.49 5.07
N SER A 193 -13.38 1.57 3.88
CA SER A 193 -13.98 0.99 2.67
C SER A 193 -14.06 -0.53 2.72
N ALA A 194 -13.02 -1.19 3.24
CA ALA A 194 -13.00 -2.65 3.39
C ALA A 194 -14.08 -3.13 4.35
N VAL A 195 -14.22 -2.48 5.51
CA VAL A 195 -15.28 -2.78 6.49
C VAL A 195 -16.66 -2.53 5.89
N LEU A 196 -16.85 -1.39 5.23
CA LEU A 196 -18.15 -1.04 4.63
C LEU A 196 -18.57 -2.04 3.55
N MET A 197 -17.63 -2.48 2.69
CA MET A 197 -17.92 -3.44 1.63
C MET A 197 -18.18 -4.83 2.19
N ASP A 198 -17.42 -5.27 3.20
CA ASP A 198 -17.63 -6.56 3.87
C ASP A 198 -19.05 -6.64 4.48
N ILE A 199 -19.51 -5.56 5.13
CA ILE A 199 -20.86 -5.46 5.69
C ILE A 199 -21.92 -5.44 4.61
N LYS A 200 -21.71 -4.77 3.47
CA LYS A 200 -22.71 -4.65 2.40
C LYS A 200 -22.83 -5.88 1.53
N GLU A 201 -21.71 -6.47 1.13
CA GLU A 201 -21.69 -7.57 0.17
C GLU A 201 -21.69 -8.95 0.84
N HIS A 202 -21.30 -9.04 2.12
CA HIS A 202 -21.21 -10.29 2.87
C HIS A 202 -20.41 -11.37 2.12
N ASP A 203 -19.36 -10.98 1.42
CA ASP A 203 -18.56 -11.85 0.57
C ASP A 203 -17.23 -12.26 1.21
N GLY A 204 -16.96 -11.80 2.43
CA GLY A 204 -15.75 -12.06 3.18
C GLY A 204 -14.57 -11.21 2.70
N GLU A 205 -14.78 -9.92 2.38
CA GLU A 205 -13.73 -8.99 1.96
C GLU A 205 -12.56 -9.01 2.95
N ILE A 206 -12.83 -8.76 4.24
CA ILE A 206 -11.80 -8.72 5.29
C ILE A 206 -11.20 -10.11 5.51
N SER A 207 -12.02 -11.16 5.61
CA SER A 207 -11.51 -12.51 5.85
C SER A 207 -10.67 -13.04 4.69
N SER A 208 -10.85 -12.51 3.48
CA SER A 208 -10.12 -12.94 2.29
C SER A 208 -8.64 -12.64 2.35
N ILE A 209 -8.21 -11.56 2.99
CA ILE A 209 -6.78 -11.22 3.09
C ILE A 209 -6.02 -12.14 4.07
N PHE A 210 -6.73 -12.87 4.92
CA PHE A 210 -6.17 -13.92 5.76
C PHE A 210 -6.24 -15.29 5.09
N SER A 211 -7.43 -15.66 4.59
CA SER A 211 -7.71 -16.99 4.06
C SER A 211 -7.31 -17.16 2.58
N GLY A 212 -7.33 -16.10 1.80
CA GLY A 212 -7.18 -16.10 0.34
C GLY A 212 -8.51 -16.26 -0.41
N PHE A 213 -9.63 -16.47 0.28
CA PHE A 213 -10.89 -16.82 -0.35
C PHE A 213 -11.97 -15.77 -0.16
N LYS A 214 -12.74 -15.51 -1.24
CA LYS A 214 -14.01 -14.78 -1.21
C LYS A 214 -15.18 -15.66 -1.57
N TYR A 215 -16.39 -15.26 -1.21
CA TYR A 215 -17.62 -15.97 -1.44
C TYR A 215 -18.50 -15.22 -2.43
N ARG A 216 -18.85 -15.83 -3.57
CA ARG A 216 -19.66 -15.21 -4.62
C ARG A 216 -20.79 -16.13 -5.08
N ILE A 217 -21.85 -15.54 -5.62
CA ILE A 217 -23.02 -16.29 -6.14
C ILE A 217 -22.64 -17.07 -7.41
N LYS A 218 -21.70 -16.58 -8.22
CA LYS A 218 -21.22 -17.28 -9.42
C LYS A 218 -20.31 -18.44 -9.07
N LYS A 219 -20.54 -19.60 -9.74
CA LYS A 219 -19.65 -20.78 -9.64
C LYS A 219 -18.24 -20.43 -10.15
N PRO A 220 -17.17 -20.99 -9.57
CA PRO A 220 -15.81 -20.88 -10.14
C PRO A 220 -15.77 -21.48 -11.55
N GLU A 221 -15.08 -20.80 -12.46
CA GLU A 221 -14.72 -21.31 -13.79
C GLU A 221 -13.58 -22.32 -13.69
#